data_af257e757b0844e7710e83b2bb0c28a3
#
_entry.id   af257e757b0844e7710e83b2bb0c28a3
#
_cell.length_a   1.000
_cell.length_b   1.000
_cell.length_c   1.000
_cell.angle_alpha   90.00
_cell.angle_beta   90.00
_cell.angle_gamma   90.00
#
_symmetry.space_group_name_H-M   'P 1'
#
loop_
_entity.id
_entity.type
_entity.pdbx_description
1 polymer ?
#
loop_
_entity_poly.entity_id
_entity_poly.type
_entity_poly.pdbx_seq_one_letter_code
_entity_poly.pdbx_strand_id
1 'polypeptide(L)'
;MSKILIALFLLVTFSLKSQIDISILKGSVNSINSELDFYQIDDTTAFFTSSFFNGNKQVSEIFVSKKNGEFWDREIFKSLNFENYASGNTTYNKRKNNIYFTLCDGFNSCDIYLYNEGRAESLSEKYPDVFVSNYNSQPNFFTINQQDYLSFTSNRNDGFGGLDIWFLLIDKDGGLGMPLNAGKNINSSADEITPFFDVEKNTLFFSSNDSNFSIGGFDIFQSKGIPNNWSLKKPLSDFNSKSDEIYFEYYDNYSGYFSSNRPNEINNYCDSCCTNIFTFKIPKIIQPIDPSSLYSEFLPLNLYFDNDSPDIDSFNFSPVNYKESYINYFKKVDEYSNYSSKNSLFFEDSLKGNFNQLNKLLLQLHHDLESGYFIDIKIKGYSSQLADSTYNIELSSVRIKSLISYFLSFQNGFLAQFYYDNQLKINEVPLGESQIKSQPTQNIKKGIYGIDAILNRKVSVLKIDRYK
;
A
#
# COMPACT_ATOMS: atom_id res chain seq x y z
N MET A 1 66.85 -10.75 7.08
CA MET A 1 65.80 -10.83 6.07
C MET A 1 64.55 -11.41 6.72
N SER A 2 63.68 -10.54 7.15
CA SER A 2 62.42 -10.94 7.81
C SER A 2 61.31 -11.00 6.75
N LYS A 3 60.71 -12.17 6.55
CA LYS A 3 59.58 -12.35 5.63
C LYS A 3 58.29 -12.01 6.39
N ILE A 4 57.64 -10.89 5.98
CA ILE A 4 56.31 -10.51 6.43
C ILE A 4 55.31 -11.33 5.62
N LEU A 5 54.57 -12.22 6.31
CA LEU A 5 53.46 -12.97 5.75
C LEU A 5 52.20 -12.10 5.85
N ILE A 6 51.73 -11.57 4.74
CA ILE A 6 50.45 -10.83 4.66
C ILE A 6 49.36 -11.92 4.51
N ALA A 7 48.58 -12.15 5.56
CA ALA A 7 47.37 -12.97 5.49
C ALA A 7 46.23 -12.12 4.91
N LEU A 8 45.82 -12.44 3.71
CA LEU A 8 44.66 -11.83 3.05
C LEU A 8 43.38 -12.46 3.61
N PHE A 9 42.69 -11.77 4.54
CA PHE A 9 41.38 -12.17 5.01
C PHE A 9 40.34 -11.83 3.91
N LEU A 10 39.91 -12.85 3.16
CA LEU A 10 38.74 -12.75 2.31
C LEU A 10 37.49 -12.69 3.22
N LEU A 11 36.95 -11.48 3.42
CA LEU A 11 35.63 -11.30 3.99
C LEU A 11 34.59 -11.78 2.95
N VAL A 12 34.18 -13.04 3.06
CA VAL A 12 33.00 -13.53 2.35
C VAL A 12 31.79 -12.97 3.09
N THR A 13 31.23 -11.88 2.56
CA THR A 13 29.94 -11.38 3.00
C THR A 13 28.87 -12.34 2.48
N PHE A 14 28.44 -13.28 3.33
CA PHE A 14 27.20 -14.00 3.10
C PHE A 14 26.06 -13.01 3.24
N SER A 15 25.53 -12.55 2.09
CA SER A 15 24.21 -11.92 2.05
C SER A 15 23.21 -13.02 2.38
N LEU A 16 22.78 -13.11 3.63
CA LEU A 16 21.61 -13.90 4.03
C LEU A 16 20.39 -13.25 3.38
N LYS A 17 20.06 -13.69 2.14
CA LYS A 17 18.75 -13.41 1.57
C LYS A 17 17.74 -14.07 2.51
N SER A 18 16.93 -13.28 3.19
CA SER A 18 15.82 -13.80 3.98
C SER A 18 14.91 -14.57 3.05
N GLN A 19 14.81 -15.86 3.24
CA GLN A 19 14.03 -16.75 2.39
C GLN A 19 12.54 -16.56 2.75
N ILE A 20 11.70 -16.30 1.73
CA ILE A 20 10.24 -16.28 1.89
C ILE A 20 9.82 -17.69 2.31
N ASP A 21 9.00 -17.78 3.35
CA ASP A 21 8.42 -19.03 3.81
C ASP A 21 7.14 -19.29 3.01
N ILE A 22 7.17 -20.26 2.12
CA ILE A 22 6.01 -20.68 1.29
C ILE A 22 5.62 -22.08 1.75
N SER A 23 4.37 -22.24 2.13
CA SER A 23 3.83 -23.53 2.55
C SER A 23 2.39 -23.70 2.06
N ILE A 24 1.94 -24.96 1.95
CA ILE A 24 0.55 -25.25 1.63
C ILE A 24 -0.36 -24.73 2.75
N LEU A 25 -1.50 -24.17 2.39
CA LEU A 25 -2.47 -23.65 3.37
C LEU A 25 -3.02 -24.80 4.21
N LYS A 26 -2.92 -24.69 5.53
CA LYS A 26 -3.35 -25.72 6.48
C LYS A 26 -4.87 -25.72 6.65
N GLY A 27 -5.45 -26.91 6.78
CA GLY A 27 -6.87 -27.13 7.04
C GLY A 27 -7.53 -27.97 5.95
N SER A 28 -8.85 -27.87 5.83
CA SER A 28 -9.63 -28.63 4.86
C SER A 28 -9.87 -27.87 3.53
N VAL A 29 -9.26 -26.70 3.35
CA VAL A 29 -9.40 -25.90 2.13
C VAL A 29 -8.87 -26.67 0.92
N ASN A 30 -7.62 -27.13 1.00
CA ASN A 30 -7.00 -27.92 -0.06
C ASN A 30 -7.49 -29.38 -0.07
N SER A 31 -7.71 -29.91 -1.26
CA SER A 31 -8.20 -31.27 -1.48
C SER A 31 -7.53 -31.92 -2.70
N ILE A 32 -8.05 -33.03 -3.18
CA ILE A 32 -7.65 -33.66 -4.45
C ILE A 32 -8.17 -32.93 -5.70
N ASN A 33 -8.98 -31.89 -5.51
CA ASN A 33 -9.51 -31.04 -6.58
C ASN A 33 -8.55 -29.86 -6.84
N SER A 34 -8.97 -28.90 -7.66
CA SER A 34 -8.24 -27.64 -7.86
C SER A 34 -8.86 -26.55 -6.99
N GLU A 35 -8.11 -26.05 -6.03
CA GLU A 35 -8.50 -24.91 -5.21
C GLU A 35 -7.79 -23.63 -5.68
N LEU A 36 -8.58 -22.58 -5.85
CA LEU A 36 -8.20 -21.32 -6.50
C LEU A 36 -8.72 -20.13 -5.70
N ASP A 37 -8.07 -18.96 -5.87
CA ASP A 37 -8.64 -17.67 -5.45
C ASP A 37 -9.02 -17.63 -3.96
N PHE A 38 -8.02 -17.79 -3.09
CA PHE A 38 -8.27 -17.69 -1.65
C PHE A 38 -8.25 -16.21 -1.24
N TYR A 39 -9.43 -15.62 -1.19
CA TYR A 39 -9.66 -14.21 -0.87
C TYR A 39 -10.06 -14.01 0.59
N GLN A 40 -9.14 -13.55 1.42
CA GLN A 40 -9.37 -13.33 2.85
C GLN A 40 -10.03 -11.97 3.10
N ILE A 41 -11.25 -11.96 3.66
CA ILE A 41 -12.05 -10.75 3.89
C ILE A 41 -11.87 -10.14 5.29
N ASP A 42 -11.51 -10.96 6.26
CA ASP A 42 -11.17 -10.56 7.63
C ASP A 42 -10.27 -11.61 8.29
N ASP A 43 -9.90 -11.42 9.56
CA ASP A 43 -8.98 -12.31 10.29
C ASP A 43 -9.43 -13.77 10.38
N THR A 44 -10.71 -14.04 10.18
CA THR A 44 -11.34 -15.34 10.41
C THR A 44 -12.11 -15.90 9.23
N THR A 45 -12.29 -15.12 8.17
CA THR A 45 -13.17 -15.48 7.04
C THR A 45 -12.48 -15.25 5.72
N ALA A 46 -12.59 -16.21 4.80
CA ALA A 46 -12.15 -16.12 3.43
C ALA A 46 -13.16 -16.76 2.47
N PHE A 47 -13.13 -16.36 1.21
CA PHE A 47 -13.74 -17.10 0.12
C PHE A 47 -12.67 -17.84 -0.66
N PHE A 48 -13.04 -18.93 -1.32
CA PHE A 48 -12.19 -19.59 -2.31
C PHE A 48 -13.05 -20.37 -3.31
N THR A 49 -12.45 -20.72 -4.42
CA THR A 49 -13.09 -21.52 -5.48
C THR A 49 -12.51 -22.93 -5.46
N SER A 50 -13.38 -23.96 -5.51
CA SER A 50 -12.96 -25.33 -5.74
C SER A 50 -13.51 -25.81 -7.08
N SER A 51 -12.63 -26.29 -7.97
CA SER A 51 -12.98 -26.82 -9.28
C SER A 51 -12.74 -28.35 -9.31
N PHE A 52 -13.75 -29.09 -9.73
CA PHE A 52 -13.74 -30.55 -9.72
C PHE A 52 -14.55 -31.13 -10.89
N PHE A 53 -14.41 -32.42 -11.12
CA PHE A 53 -15.20 -33.12 -12.13
C PHE A 53 -16.43 -33.79 -11.49
N ASN A 54 -17.62 -33.46 -12.02
CA ASN A 54 -18.85 -34.16 -11.74
C ASN A 54 -19.25 -34.99 -12.96
N GLY A 55 -18.88 -36.26 -12.98
CA GLY A 55 -18.90 -37.09 -14.21
C GLY A 55 -17.89 -36.56 -15.21
N ASN A 56 -18.36 -36.20 -16.41
CA ASN A 56 -17.52 -35.67 -17.51
C ASN A 56 -17.56 -34.13 -17.58
N LYS A 57 -18.30 -33.47 -16.68
CA LYS A 57 -18.42 -32.01 -16.64
C LYS A 57 -17.52 -31.45 -15.56
N GLN A 58 -16.64 -30.51 -15.91
CA GLN A 58 -15.94 -29.72 -14.91
C GLN A 58 -16.91 -28.71 -14.30
N VAL A 59 -16.90 -28.62 -13.00
CA VAL A 59 -17.74 -27.73 -12.19
C VAL A 59 -16.83 -26.94 -11.26
N SER A 60 -17.16 -25.70 -10.98
CA SER A 60 -16.52 -24.96 -9.91
C SER A 60 -17.54 -24.32 -8.99
N GLU A 61 -17.22 -24.28 -7.72
CA GLU A 61 -18.08 -23.77 -6.67
C GLU A 61 -17.30 -22.85 -5.73
N ILE A 62 -18.00 -21.84 -5.23
CA ILE A 62 -17.48 -20.91 -4.23
C ILE A 62 -17.75 -21.48 -2.83
N PHE A 63 -16.72 -21.50 -2.02
CA PHE A 63 -16.73 -21.89 -0.63
C PHE A 63 -16.44 -20.69 0.26
N VAL A 64 -16.99 -20.70 1.45
CA VAL A 64 -16.54 -19.88 2.56
C VAL A 64 -15.61 -20.70 3.44
N SER A 65 -14.53 -20.08 3.88
CA SER A 65 -13.57 -20.68 4.81
C SER A 65 -13.60 -19.93 6.13
N LYS A 66 -13.56 -20.68 7.23
CA LYS A 66 -13.47 -20.12 8.58
C LYS A 66 -12.17 -20.56 9.24
N LYS A 67 -11.50 -19.59 9.87
CA LYS A 67 -10.23 -19.83 10.54
C LYS A 67 -10.45 -20.34 11.97
N ASN A 68 -9.80 -21.44 12.31
CA ASN A 68 -9.77 -22.02 13.65
C ASN A 68 -8.29 -22.26 14.04
N GLY A 69 -7.73 -21.35 14.83
CA GLY A 69 -6.30 -21.33 15.12
C GLY A 69 -5.45 -21.11 13.85
N GLU A 70 -4.60 -22.08 13.50
CA GLU A 70 -3.80 -22.05 12.26
C GLU A 70 -4.49 -22.72 11.06
N PHE A 71 -5.66 -23.33 11.26
CA PHE A 71 -6.38 -24.13 10.27
C PHE A 71 -7.53 -23.35 9.66
N TRP A 72 -7.79 -23.59 8.37
CA TRP A 72 -8.92 -23.06 7.64
C TRP A 72 -9.86 -24.20 7.27
N ASP A 73 -11.11 -24.12 7.74
CA ASP A 73 -12.16 -25.08 7.42
C ASP A 73 -12.90 -24.66 6.15
N ARG A 74 -13.61 -25.57 5.49
CA ARG A 74 -14.36 -25.26 4.27
C ARG A 74 -15.85 -25.54 4.44
N GLU A 75 -16.69 -24.64 3.92
CA GLU A 75 -18.12 -24.77 3.84
C GLU A 75 -18.62 -24.20 2.51
N ILE A 76 -19.54 -24.89 1.82
CA ILE A 76 -20.09 -24.41 0.56
C ILE A 76 -20.93 -23.14 0.76
N PHE A 77 -20.66 -22.10 -0.02
CA PHE A 77 -21.43 -20.86 0.05
C PHE A 77 -22.58 -20.89 -0.97
N LYS A 78 -23.67 -21.57 -0.61
CA LYS A 78 -24.80 -21.87 -1.51
C LYS A 78 -25.37 -20.69 -2.26
N SER A 79 -25.34 -19.49 -1.68
CA SER A 79 -25.94 -18.28 -2.28
C SER A 79 -25.21 -17.78 -3.53
N LEU A 80 -23.95 -18.21 -3.77
CA LEU A 80 -23.16 -17.82 -4.94
C LEU A 80 -22.96 -18.98 -5.95
N ASN A 81 -23.56 -20.16 -5.67
CA ASN A 81 -23.44 -21.33 -6.54
C ASN A 81 -24.77 -21.59 -7.23
N PHE A 82 -24.74 -21.66 -8.56
CA PHE A 82 -25.91 -21.79 -9.40
C PHE A 82 -25.86 -23.10 -10.17
N GLU A 83 -26.99 -23.77 -10.24
CA GLU A 83 -27.11 -25.05 -10.96
C GLU A 83 -26.75 -24.87 -12.44
N ASN A 84 -25.94 -25.75 -13.00
CA ASN A 84 -25.44 -25.76 -14.39
C ASN A 84 -24.38 -24.70 -14.74
N TYR A 85 -23.98 -23.84 -13.80
CA TYR A 85 -22.92 -22.86 -13.98
C TYR A 85 -21.68 -23.23 -13.18
N ALA A 86 -20.53 -22.70 -13.61
CA ALA A 86 -19.30 -22.73 -12.82
C ALA A 86 -19.15 -21.37 -12.13
N SER A 87 -19.18 -21.37 -10.79
CA SER A 87 -19.04 -20.17 -9.96
C SER A 87 -17.61 -20.07 -9.43
N GLY A 88 -17.05 -18.87 -9.39
CA GLY A 88 -15.70 -18.68 -8.83
C GLY A 88 -15.26 -17.24 -8.78
N ASN A 89 -14.02 -17.03 -8.33
CA ASN A 89 -13.27 -15.78 -8.36
C ASN A 89 -14.00 -14.61 -7.69
N THR A 90 -13.90 -14.56 -6.38
CA THR A 90 -14.63 -13.58 -5.58
C THR A 90 -13.77 -12.39 -5.18
N THR A 91 -14.39 -11.22 -5.09
CA THR A 91 -13.82 -10.05 -4.40
C THR A 91 -14.91 -9.30 -3.65
N TYR A 92 -14.54 -8.61 -2.58
CA TYR A 92 -15.50 -8.06 -1.63
C TYR A 92 -15.33 -6.56 -1.39
N ASN A 93 -16.40 -5.80 -1.66
CA ASN A 93 -16.50 -4.40 -1.26
C ASN A 93 -17.12 -4.31 0.15
N LYS A 94 -16.28 -4.23 1.17
CA LYS A 94 -16.70 -4.17 2.58
C LYS A 94 -17.63 -2.97 2.90
N ARG A 95 -17.46 -1.84 2.22
CA ARG A 95 -18.24 -0.62 2.49
C ARG A 95 -19.70 -0.73 2.06
N LYS A 96 -19.93 -1.42 0.93
CA LYS A 96 -21.29 -1.60 0.36
C LYS A 96 -21.85 -3.01 0.62
N ASN A 97 -21.10 -3.88 1.29
CA ASN A 97 -21.41 -5.30 1.47
C ASN A 97 -21.68 -6.04 0.15
N ASN A 98 -20.93 -5.69 -0.89
CA ASN A 98 -21.07 -6.25 -2.23
C ASN A 98 -20.01 -7.31 -2.48
N ILE A 99 -20.40 -8.47 -3.04
CA ILE A 99 -19.48 -9.47 -3.56
C ILE A 99 -19.56 -9.43 -5.09
N TYR A 100 -18.42 -9.24 -5.75
CA TYR A 100 -18.30 -9.47 -7.18
C TYR A 100 -17.73 -10.88 -7.37
N PHE A 101 -18.26 -11.63 -8.32
CA PHE A 101 -17.81 -12.99 -8.60
C PHE A 101 -18.00 -13.33 -10.07
N THR A 102 -17.33 -14.39 -10.52
CA THR A 102 -17.46 -14.90 -11.90
C THR A 102 -18.49 -16.02 -11.96
N LEU A 103 -19.32 -15.99 -12.97
CA LEU A 103 -20.23 -17.08 -13.33
C LEU A 103 -20.01 -17.46 -14.79
N CYS A 104 -19.72 -18.75 -15.07
CA CYS A 104 -19.44 -19.22 -16.40
C CYS A 104 -20.49 -20.25 -16.87
N ASP A 105 -21.00 -20.07 -18.08
CA ASP A 105 -21.80 -21.05 -18.81
C ASP A 105 -20.86 -21.87 -19.74
N GLY A 106 -20.19 -22.87 -19.17
CA GLY A 106 -19.14 -23.60 -19.86
C GLY A 106 -17.79 -22.86 -19.88
N PHE A 107 -16.83 -23.32 -20.70
CA PHE A 107 -15.45 -22.85 -20.67
C PHE A 107 -15.20 -21.51 -21.38
N ASN A 108 -16.09 -21.09 -22.28
CA ASN A 108 -15.85 -19.97 -23.19
C ASN A 108 -16.77 -18.77 -22.95
N SER A 109 -17.71 -18.85 -22.02
CA SER A 109 -18.62 -17.76 -21.71
C SER A 109 -18.65 -17.54 -20.21
N CYS A 110 -18.08 -16.44 -19.77
CA CYS A 110 -18.02 -16.02 -18.38
C CYS A 110 -18.48 -14.58 -18.23
N ASP A 111 -19.21 -14.30 -17.16
CA ASP A 111 -19.65 -12.96 -16.82
C ASP A 111 -19.39 -12.64 -15.35
N ILE A 112 -19.22 -11.36 -15.05
CA ILE A 112 -19.08 -10.87 -13.69
C ILE A 112 -20.45 -10.53 -13.14
N TYR A 113 -20.74 -11.08 -11.97
CA TYR A 113 -21.98 -10.84 -11.22
C TYR A 113 -21.70 -10.01 -9.99
N LEU A 114 -22.66 -9.19 -9.63
CA LEU A 114 -22.73 -8.47 -8.36
C LEU A 114 -23.75 -9.13 -7.46
N TYR A 115 -23.32 -9.61 -6.29
CA TYR A 115 -24.20 -10.12 -5.25
C TYR A 115 -24.33 -9.13 -4.09
N ASN A 116 -25.56 -8.77 -3.79
CA ASN A 116 -25.91 -7.92 -2.66
C ASN A 116 -27.28 -8.34 -2.10
N GLU A 117 -27.42 -8.37 -0.78
CA GLU A 117 -28.69 -8.63 -0.07
C GLU A 117 -29.46 -9.87 -0.57
N GLY A 118 -28.76 -10.94 -0.91
CA GLY A 118 -29.40 -12.19 -1.35
C GLY A 118 -29.72 -12.24 -2.85
N ARG A 119 -29.35 -11.24 -3.64
CA ARG A 119 -29.61 -11.15 -5.07
C ARG A 119 -28.31 -11.04 -5.87
N ALA A 120 -28.21 -11.84 -6.91
CA ALA A 120 -27.12 -11.77 -7.90
C ALA A 120 -27.62 -11.11 -9.20
N GLU A 121 -26.87 -10.13 -9.70
CA GLU A 121 -27.15 -9.42 -10.95
C GLU A 121 -25.97 -9.55 -11.90
N SER A 122 -26.22 -9.92 -13.17
CA SER A 122 -25.23 -9.92 -14.22
C SER A 122 -24.81 -8.48 -14.56
N LEU A 123 -23.49 -8.24 -14.62
CA LEU A 123 -23.00 -6.93 -15.03
C LEU A 123 -23.09 -6.74 -16.55
N SER A 124 -22.95 -7.80 -17.35
CA SER A 124 -23.07 -7.70 -18.79
C SER A 124 -24.52 -7.44 -19.24
N GLU A 125 -25.50 -8.02 -18.57
CA GLU A 125 -26.92 -7.72 -18.83
C GLU A 125 -27.27 -6.28 -18.48
N LYS A 126 -26.71 -5.76 -17.38
CA LYS A 126 -26.96 -4.40 -16.88
C LYS A 126 -26.20 -3.34 -17.67
N TYR A 127 -25.00 -3.66 -18.14
CA TYR A 127 -24.08 -2.76 -18.84
C TYR A 127 -23.52 -3.39 -20.12
N PRO A 128 -24.38 -3.69 -21.13
CA PRO A 128 -23.96 -4.43 -22.32
C PRO A 128 -22.91 -3.70 -23.18
N ASP A 129 -22.90 -2.37 -23.14
CA ASP A 129 -21.88 -1.56 -23.83
C ASP A 129 -20.50 -1.59 -23.15
N VAL A 130 -20.46 -1.96 -21.88
CA VAL A 130 -19.23 -2.11 -21.07
C VAL A 130 -18.63 -3.49 -21.26
N PHE A 131 -19.43 -4.54 -21.18
CA PHE A 131 -19.01 -5.94 -21.27
C PHE A 131 -19.34 -6.54 -22.64
N VAL A 132 -18.65 -6.07 -23.68
CA VAL A 132 -18.90 -6.48 -25.09
C VAL A 132 -18.34 -7.83 -25.47
N SER A 133 -17.55 -8.47 -24.60
CA SER A 133 -16.94 -9.77 -24.81
C SER A 133 -17.76 -10.86 -24.11
N ASN A 134 -17.65 -12.10 -24.58
CA ASN A 134 -18.29 -13.25 -23.94
C ASN A 134 -17.47 -13.86 -22.80
N TYR A 135 -16.27 -13.34 -22.54
CA TYR A 135 -15.43 -13.78 -21.42
C TYR A 135 -14.95 -12.58 -20.60
N ASN A 136 -15.61 -12.38 -19.47
CA ASN A 136 -15.23 -11.39 -18.48
C ASN A 136 -15.20 -12.09 -17.11
N SER A 137 -14.05 -12.12 -16.46
CA SER A 137 -13.84 -12.96 -15.28
C SER A 137 -12.81 -12.37 -14.32
N GLN A 138 -12.62 -13.02 -13.18
CA GLN A 138 -11.57 -12.74 -12.20
C GLN A 138 -11.58 -11.29 -11.73
N PRO A 139 -12.73 -10.82 -11.19
CA PRO A 139 -12.84 -9.45 -10.69
C PRO A 139 -11.96 -9.24 -9.46
N ASN A 140 -11.34 -8.05 -9.34
CA ASN A 140 -10.72 -7.58 -8.11
C ASN A 140 -11.17 -6.14 -7.84
N PHE A 141 -11.85 -5.95 -6.71
CA PHE A 141 -12.34 -4.65 -6.26
C PHE A 141 -11.32 -3.95 -5.37
N PHE A 142 -11.09 -2.66 -5.61
CA PHE A 142 -10.22 -1.83 -4.78
C PHE A 142 -10.62 -0.36 -4.82
N THR A 143 -10.08 0.43 -3.89
CA THR A 143 -10.37 1.87 -3.79
C THR A 143 -9.08 2.66 -3.71
N ILE A 144 -8.89 3.63 -4.61
CA ILE A 144 -7.79 4.59 -4.57
C ILE A 144 -8.37 6.00 -4.40
N ASN A 145 -7.88 6.77 -3.42
CA ASN A 145 -8.28 8.15 -3.18
C ASN A 145 -9.82 8.38 -3.17
N GLN A 146 -10.54 7.48 -2.51
CA GLN A 146 -12.01 7.47 -2.41
C GLN A 146 -12.75 7.15 -3.73
N GLN A 147 -12.03 6.75 -4.77
CA GLN A 147 -12.58 6.30 -6.03
C GLN A 147 -12.54 4.77 -6.09
N ASP A 148 -13.67 4.15 -6.42
CA ASP A 148 -13.82 2.71 -6.55
C ASP A 148 -13.46 2.24 -7.96
N TYR A 149 -12.77 1.11 -8.01
CA TYR A 149 -12.35 0.43 -9.24
C TYR A 149 -12.68 -1.05 -9.16
N LEU A 150 -12.90 -1.64 -10.33
CA LEU A 150 -12.90 -3.07 -10.55
C LEU A 150 -11.88 -3.40 -11.63
N SER A 151 -10.86 -4.19 -11.33
CA SER A 151 -10.05 -4.82 -12.37
C SER A 151 -10.62 -6.19 -12.69
N PHE A 152 -10.43 -6.64 -13.94
CA PHE A 152 -10.94 -7.92 -14.42
C PHE A 152 -10.15 -8.40 -15.63
N THR A 153 -10.32 -9.67 -15.97
CA THR A 153 -9.73 -10.31 -17.13
C THR A 153 -10.79 -10.45 -18.23
N SER A 154 -10.44 -10.11 -19.48
CA SER A 154 -11.36 -10.20 -20.62
C SER A 154 -10.65 -10.48 -21.94
N ASN A 155 -11.32 -11.22 -22.86
CA ASN A 155 -10.87 -11.47 -24.22
C ASN A 155 -11.42 -10.47 -25.25
N ARG A 156 -11.58 -9.21 -24.86
CA ARG A 156 -12.07 -8.14 -25.74
C ARG A 156 -11.18 -7.98 -26.98
N ASN A 157 -11.79 -7.78 -28.14
CA ASN A 157 -11.09 -7.63 -29.43
C ASN A 157 -10.20 -6.38 -29.52
N ASP A 158 -10.38 -5.41 -28.65
CA ASP A 158 -9.59 -4.18 -28.56
C ASP A 158 -8.42 -4.30 -27.55
N GLY A 159 -8.07 -5.54 -27.16
CA GLY A 159 -6.93 -5.89 -26.31
C GLY A 159 -5.61 -6.06 -27.07
N PHE A 160 -4.60 -6.60 -26.38
CA PHE A 160 -3.26 -6.87 -26.91
C PHE A 160 -3.04 -8.33 -27.26
N GLY A 161 -3.75 -9.25 -26.59
CA GLY A 161 -3.52 -10.68 -26.71
C GLY A 161 -4.79 -11.54 -26.61
N GLY A 162 -4.66 -12.68 -25.94
CA GLY A 162 -5.77 -13.57 -25.64
C GLY A 162 -6.66 -13.02 -24.55
N LEU A 163 -6.20 -13.13 -23.30
CA LEU A 163 -6.84 -12.57 -22.13
C LEU A 163 -6.02 -11.36 -21.63
N ASP A 164 -6.64 -10.21 -21.53
CA ASP A 164 -6.03 -8.98 -21.08
C ASP A 164 -6.64 -8.51 -19.74
N ILE A 165 -5.88 -7.75 -18.97
CA ILE A 165 -6.35 -7.06 -17.77
C ILE A 165 -6.96 -5.72 -18.15
N TRP A 166 -8.14 -5.46 -17.60
CA TRP A 166 -8.91 -4.25 -17.78
C TRP A 166 -9.31 -3.64 -16.44
N PHE A 167 -9.59 -2.33 -16.43
CA PHE A 167 -10.05 -1.59 -15.27
C PHE A 167 -11.36 -0.88 -15.57
N LEU A 168 -12.28 -0.91 -14.61
CA LEU A 168 -13.51 -0.14 -14.60
C LEU A 168 -13.49 0.84 -13.45
N LEU A 169 -13.94 2.05 -13.71
CA LEU A 169 -14.24 3.02 -12.66
C LEU A 169 -15.69 2.81 -12.23
N ILE A 170 -15.92 2.75 -10.92
CA ILE A 170 -17.25 2.65 -10.33
C ILE A 170 -17.60 4.00 -9.71
N ASP A 171 -18.68 4.63 -10.13
CA ASP A 171 -19.13 5.89 -9.56
C ASP A 171 -19.80 5.71 -8.17
N LYS A 172 -20.16 6.82 -7.55
CA LYS A 172 -20.75 6.82 -6.19
C LYS A 172 -22.11 6.11 -6.15
N ASP A 173 -22.83 6.12 -7.24
CA ASP A 173 -24.16 5.50 -7.37
C ASP A 173 -24.07 4.04 -7.82
N GLY A 174 -22.86 3.54 -8.11
CA GLY A 174 -22.58 2.18 -8.57
C GLY A 174 -22.63 2.00 -10.08
N GLY A 175 -22.69 3.09 -10.84
CA GLY A 175 -22.58 3.10 -12.30
C GLY A 175 -21.14 2.74 -12.74
N LEU A 176 -21.03 2.04 -13.89
CA LEU A 176 -19.75 1.60 -14.42
C LEU A 176 -19.29 2.51 -15.56
N GLY A 177 -18.05 2.97 -15.49
CA GLY A 177 -17.39 3.66 -16.59
C GLY A 177 -17.01 2.71 -17.72
N MET A 178 -16.50 3.25 -18.83
CA MET A 178 -15.97 2.43 -19.93
C MET A 178 -14.69 1.71 -19.48
N PRO A 179 -14.47 0.45 -19.91
CA PRO A 179 -13.28 -0.31 -19.59
C PRO A 179 -12.01 0.35 -20.15
N LEU A 180 -11.00 0.40 -19.33
CA LEU A 180 -9.67 0.87 -19.67
C LEU A 180 -8.72 -0.32 -19.72
N ASN A 181 -8.10 -0.57 -20.87
CA ASN A 181 -7.05 -1.59 -20.99
C ASN A 181 -5.83 -1.20 -20.13
N ALA A 182 -5.24 -2.17 -19.43
CA ALA A 182 -4.04 -1.93 -18.60
C ALA A 182 -2.81 -1.49 -19.43
N GLY A 183 -2.85 -1.63 -20.74
CA GLY A 183 -1.83 -1.19 -21.69
C GLY A 183 -0.61 -2.11 -21.77
N LYS A 184 0.26 -1.83 -22.73
CA LYS A 184 1.41 -2.65 -23.13
C LYS A 184 2.47 -2.90 -22.05
N ASN A 185 2.45 -2.15 -20.97
CA ASN A 185 3.37 -2.37 -19.85
C ASN A 185 2.92 -3.54 -18.96
N ILE A 186 1.66 -3.91 -19.07
CA ILE A 186 0.99 -5.02 -18.36
C ILE A 186 0.65 -6.12 -19.38
N ASN A 187 -0.23 -5.82 -20.33
CA ASN A 187 -0.77 -6.75 -21.34
C ASN A 187 0.21 -6.99 -22.48
N SER A 188 0.16 -8.19 -23.04
CA SER A 188 1.03 -8.66 -24.12
C SER A 188 0.22 -9.44 -25.15
N SER A 189 0.88 -10.13 -26.07
CA SER A 189 0.22 -11.07 -26.99
C SER A 189 -0.16 -12.42 -26.33
N ALA A 190 0.24 -12.61 -25.07
CA ALA A 190 -0.07 -13.77 -24.25
C ALA A 190 -1.37 -13.53 -23.44
N ASP A 191 -1.62 -14.34 -22.43
CA ASP A 191 -2.72 -14.15 -21.49
C ASP A 191 -2.20 -13.49 -20.21
N GLU A 192 -2.85 -12.42 -19.78
CA GLU A 192 -2.68 -11.78 -18.49
C GLU A 192 -3.97 -11.95 -17.68
N ILE A 193 -3.86 -12.61 -16.52
CA ILE A 193 -5.01 -13.07 -15.73
C ILE A 193 -4.84 -12.76 -14.23
N THR A 194 -5.90 -12.94 -13.47
CA THR A 194 -5.94 -12.88 -11.98
C THR A 194 -5.34 -11.60 -11.41
N PRO A 195 -5.86 -10.42 -11.82
CA PRO A 195 -5.35 -9.14 -11.31
C PRO A 195 -5.67 -8.95 -9.83
N PHE A 196 -4.68 -8.52 -9.05
CA PHE A 196 -4.82 -8.06 -7.67
C PHE A 196 -4.09 -6.72 -7.48
N PHE A 197 -4.78 -5.70 -7.03
CA PHE A 197 -4.18 -4.38 -6.78
C PHE A 197 -3.97 -4.13 -5.29
N ASP A 198 -2.71 -4.09 -4.88
CA ASP A 198 -2.31 -3.67 -3.53
C ASP A 198 -2.29 -2.13 -3.45
N VAL A 199 -3.29 -1.59 -2.77
CA VAL A 199 -3.47 -0.13 -2.62
C VAL A 199 -2.36 0.51 -1.80
N GLU A 200 -1.83 -0.19 -0.77
CA GLU A 200 -0.77 0.36 0.08
C GLU A 200 0.56 0.45 -0.65
N LYS A 201 0.86 -0.55 -1.50
CA LYS A 201 2.10 -0.61 -2.28
C LYS A 201 1.99 0.12 -3.63
N ASN A 202 0.79 0.58 -4.04
CA ASN A 202 0.49 1.06 -5.39
C ASN A 202 1.04 0.09 -6.45
N THR A 203 0.71 -1.19 -6.32
CA THR A 203 1.27 -2.25 -7.14
C THR A 203 0.17 -3.19 -7.61
N LEU A 204 0.12 -3.42 -8.91
CA LEU A 204 -0.69 -4.47 -9.53
C LEU A 204 0.13 -5.76 -9.54
N PHE A 205 -0.44 -6.84 -9.01
CA PHE A 205 0.02 -8.21 -9.16
C PHE A 205 -0.93 -8.93 -10.11
N PHE A 206 -0.40 -9.80 -10.93
CA PHE A 206 -1.17 -10.57 -11.91
C PHE A 206 -0.35 -11.76 -12.41
N SER A 207 -0.97 -12.69 -13.10
CA SER A 207 -0.27 -13.82 -13.70
C SER A 207 -0.25 -13.72 -15.22
N SER A 208 0.85 -14.13 -15.83
CA SER A 208 1.00 -14.15 -17.30
C SER A 208 1.76 -15.39 -17.75
N ASN A 209 1.36 -15.92 -18.92
CA ASN A 209 2.07 -16.99 -19.63
C ASN A 209 2.96 -16.46 -20.77
N ASP A 210 3.37 -15.19 -20.70
CA ASP A 210 4.28 -14.57 -21.68
C ASP A 210 5.64 -15.30 -21.68
N SER A 211 5.86 -16.12 -22.68
CA SER A 211 7.05 -16.98 -22.80
C SER A 211 8.39 -16.22 -22.84
N ASN A 212 8.39 -14.91 -23.01
CA ASN A 212 9.61 -14.11 -22.96
C ASN A 212 10.11 -13.88 -21.51
N PHE A 213 9.23 -14.06 -20.52
CA PHE A 213 9.51 -13.73 -19.12
C PHE A 213 9.13 -14.86 -18.16
N SER A 214 8.19 -15.73 -18.53
CA SER A 214 7.73 -16.83 -17.67
C SER A 214 8.73 -18.00 -17.70
N ILE A 215 8.90 -18.64 -16.54
CA ILE A 215 9.74 -19.82 -16.34
C ILE A 215 8.93 -21.11 -16.20
N GLY A 216 7.63 -20.98 -15.88
CA GLY A 216 6.63 -22.04 -15.84
C GLY A 216 5.59 -21.87 -16.95
N GLY A 217 4.33 -22.16 -16.63
CA GLY A 217 3.18 -21.77 -17.45
C GLY A 217 2.77 -20.35 -17.14
N PHE A 218 1.83 -20.16 -16.20
CA PHE A 218 1.52 -18.84 -15.64
C PHE A 218 2.46 -18.51 -14.50
N ASP A 219 3.15 -17.39 -14.61
CA ASP A 219 4.01 -16.84 -13.56
C ASP A 219 3.41 -15.55 -13.00
N ILE A 220 3.68 -15.23 -11.73
CA ILE A 220 3.26 -14.00 -11.09
C ILE A 220 4.18 -12.86 -11.52
N PHE A 221 3.57 -11.74 -11.92
CA PHE A 221 4.22 -10.47 -12.23
C PHE A 221 3.73 -9.37 -11.31
N GLN A 222 4.53 -8.31 -11.23
CA GLN A 222 4.17 -7.07 -10.56
C GLN A 222 4.47 -5.86 -11.43
N SER A 223 3.66 -4.81 -11.27
CA SER A 223 3.91 -3.50 -11.86
C SER A 223 3.49 -2.40 -10.89
N LYS A 224 4.37 -1.43 -10.67
CA LYS A 224 4.05 -0.26 -9.84
C LYS A 224 3.29 0.78 -10.66
N GLY A 225 2.30 1.39 -10.05
CA GLY A 225 1.53 2.45 -10.66
C GLY A 225 0.09 2.51 -10.17
N ILE A 226 -0.74 3.11 -10.99
CA ILE A 226 -2.20 3.22 -10.80
C ILE A 226 -2.86 2.99 -12.17
N PRO A 227 -4.16 2.71 -12.27
CA PRO A 227 -4.86 2.66 -13.54
C PRO A 227 -4.51 3.87 -14.42
N ASN A 228 -4.15 3.64 -15.69
CA ASN A 228 -3.59 4.56 -16.70
C ASN A 228 -2.08 4.85 -16.65
N ASN A 229 -1.35 4.46 -15.61
CA ASN A 229 0.09 4.76 -15.53
C ASN A 229 0.85 3.65 -14.80
N TRP A 230 1.24 2.62 -15.56
CA TRP A 230 1.95 1.45 -15.06
C TRP A 230 3.43 1.49 -15.44
N SER A 231 4.30 1.07 -14.52
CA SER A 231 5.68 0.71 -14.87
C SER A 231 5.69 -0.57 -15.72
N LEU A 232 6.81 -0.86 -16.38
CA LEU A 232 6.97 -2.15 -17.06
C LEU A 232 6.85 -3.30 -16.06
N LYS A 233 6.09 -4.35 -16.44
CA LYS A 233 5.92 -5.57 -15.63
C LYS A 233 7.24 -6.24 -15.31
N LYS A 234 7.37 -6.81 -14.12
CA LYS A 234 8.53 -7.58 -13.68
C LYS A 234 8.06 -8.90 -13.05
N PRO A 235 8.72 -10.04 -13.36
CA PRO A 235 8.38 -11.31 -12.71
C PRO A 235 8.65 -11.23 -11.20
N LEU A 236 7.80 -11.89 -10.43
CA LEU A 236 7.97 -12.04 -8.97
C LEU A 236 8.76 -13.33 -8.68
N SER A 237 10.05 -13.31 -9.05
CA SER A 237 10.89 -14.52 -9.16
C SER A 237 11.03 -15.33 -7.87
N ASP A 238 10.83 -14.73 -6.71
CA ASP A 238 10.91 -15.45 -5.42
C ASP A 238 9.67 -16.36 -5.19
N PHE A 239 8.61 -16.19 -5.98
CA PHE A 239 7.37 -16.97 -5.91
C PHE A 239 7.19 -17.92 -7.11
N ASN A 240 7.74 -17.57 -8.26
CA ASN A 240 7.56 -18.32 -9.51
C ASN A 240 8.39 -19.60 -9.53
N SER A 241 7.85 -20.64 -10.18
CA SER A 241 8.47 -21.96 -10.33
C SER A 241 8.29 -22.49 -11.76
N LYS A 242 8.53 -23.76 -12.00
CA LYS A 242 8.23 -24.44 -13.29
C LYS A 242 6.74 -24.81 -13.44
N SER A 243 5.94 -24.53 -12.43
CA SER A 243 4.51 -24.76 -12.39
C SER A 243 3.73 -23.49 -12.74
N ASP A 244 2.41 -23.52 -12.66
CA ASP A 244 1.58 -22.33 -12.74
C ASP A 244 1.47 -21.69 -11.35
N GLU A 245 1.60 -20.38 -11.30
CA GLU A 245 1.31 -19.55 -10.13
C GLU A 245 0.28 -18.49 -10.52
N ILE A 246 -0.88 -18.54 -9.86
CA ILE A 246 -2.03 -17.68 -10.15
C ILE A 246 -2.71 -17.18 -8.86
N TYR A 247 -3.57 -16.16 -8.94
CA TYR A 247 -4.33 -15.60 -7.81
C TYR A 247 -3.44 -15.19 -6.63
N PHE A 248 -2.37 -14.46 -6.95
CA PHE A 248 -1.49 -13.90 -5.90
C PHE A 248 -2.15 -12.71 -5.24
N GLU A 249 -2.24 -12.73 -3.90
CA GLU A 249 -2.70 -11.59 -3.13
C GLU A 249 -1.96 -11.44 -1.79
N TYR A 250 -1.81 -10.22 -1.34
CA TYR A 250 -1.39 -9.90 0.02
C TYR A 250 -2.62 -9.79 0.92
N TYR A 251 -2.56 -10.43 2.09
CA TYR A 251 -3.51 -10.17 3.18
C TYR A 251 -3.03 -9.02 4.07
N ASP A 252 -1.74 -8.97 4.34
CA ASP A 252 -1.05 -7.90 5.02
C ASP A 252 0.29 -7.59 4.31
N ASN A 253 1.11 -6.70 4.87
CA ASN A 253 2.39 -6.31 4.26
C ASN A 253 3.43 -7.45 4.16
N TYR A 254 3.23 -8.55 4.87
CA TYR A 254 4.23 -9.62 5.03
C TYR A 254 3.68 -11.02 4.77
N SER A 255 2.39 -11.17 4.57
CA SER A 255 1.76 -12.47 4.33
C SER A 255 0.66 -12.39 3.28
N GLY A 256 0.33 -13.52 2.70
CA GLY A 256 -0.71 -13.62 1.70
C GLY A 256 -0.85 -15.03 1.17
N TYR A 257 -1.47 -15.13 0.01
CA TYR A 257 -1.85 -16.39 -0.61
C TYR A 257 -1.59 -16.36 -2.11
N PHE A 258 -1.45 -17.51 -2.70
CA PHE A 258 -1.51 -17.74 -4.14
C PHE A 258 -1.90 -19.18 -4.42
N SER A 259 -2.35 -19.44 -5.63
CA SER A 259 -2.68 -20.80 -6.07
C SER A 259 -1.60 -21.32 -7.01
N SER A 260 -1.21 -22.59 -6.86
CA SER A 260 -0.20 -23.21 -7.71
C SER A 260 -0.43 -24.71 -7.86
N ASN A 261 -0.09 -25.24 -9.04
CA ASN A 261 -0.04 -26.68 -9.30
C ASN A 261 1.34 -27.30 -9.06
N ARG A 262 2.22 -26.59 -8.31
CA ARG A 262 3.53 -27.12 -7.91
C ARG A 262 3.40 -28.38 -7.05
N PRO A 263 4.34 -29.35 -7.18
CA PRO A 263 4.32 -30.56 -6.37
C PRO A 263 4.24 -30.27 -4.86
N ASN A 264 3.38 -30.99 -4.17
CA ASN A 264 3.18 -30.88 -2.72
C ASN A 264 2.66 -32.20 -2.14
N GLU A 265 2.46 -32.25 -0.81
CA GLU A 265 2.06 -33.48 -0.10
C GLU A 265 0.66 -34.00 -0.51
N ILE A 266 -0.22 -33.16 -1.00
CA ILE A 266 -1.56 -33.51 -1.44
C ILE A 266 -1.54 -34.05 -2.88
N ASN A 267 -0.71 -33.48 -3.74
CA ASN A 267 -0.68 -33.73 -5.20
C ASN A 267 0.46 -34.64 -5.67
N ASN A 268 1.04 -35.46 -4.78
CA ASN A 268 2.15 -36.38 -5.12
C ASN A 268 1.87 -37.39 -6.26
N TYR A 269 0.64 -37.45 -6.78
CA TYR A 269 0.21 -38.43 -7.79
C TYR A 269 -0.06 -37.85 -9.17
N CYS A 270 0.14 -36.53 -9.35
CA CYS A 270 -0.20 -35.85 -10.59
C CYS A 270 0.77 -34.69 -10.87
N ASP A 271 1.55 -34.78 -11.93
CA ASP A 271 2.57 -33.80 -12.28
C ASP A 271 2.02 -32.44 -12.78
N SER A 272 0.69 -32.30 -12.98
CA SER A 272 0.11 -31.06 -13.53
C SER A 272 -1.39 -30.88 -13.32
N CYS A 273 -2.06 -31.68 -12.48
CA CYS A 273 -3.53 -31.76 -12.53
C CYS A 273 -4.28 -30.97 -11.48
N CYS A 274 -3.72 -30.62 -10.35
CA CYS A 274 -4.49 -30.04 -9.26
C CYS A 274 -3.78 -28.82 -8.70
N THR A 275 -4.45 -27.69 -8.73
CA THR A 275 -3.98 -26.45 -8.12
C THR A 275 -4.34 -26.43 -6.64
N ASN A 276 -3.42 -26.06 -5.79
CA ASN A 276 -3.66 -25.86 -4.37
C ASN A 276 -3.35 -24.43 -3.94
N ILE A 277 -3.95 -24.03 -2.84
CA ILE A 277 -3.70 -22.74 -2.21
C ILE A 277 -2.48 -22.85 -1.31
N PHE A 278 -1.52 -21.97 -1.56
CA PHE A 278 -0.34 -21.76 -0.73
C PHE A 278 -0.46 -20.45 0.05
N THR A 279 0.09 -20.46 1.25
CA THR A 279 0.32 -19.24 2.02
C THR A 279 1.79 -18.91 2.01
N PHE A 280 2.09 -17.63 2.08
CA PHE A 280 3.47 -17.18 2.23
C PHE A 280 3.62 -16.23 3.40
N LYS A 281 4.82 -16.25 3.99
CA LYS A 281 5.27 -15.24 4.96
C LYS A 281 6.61 -14.70 4.51
N ILE A 282 6.65 -13.40 4.31
CA ILE A 282 7.90 -12.67 4.10
C ILE A 282 8.47 -12.42 5.49
N PRO A 283 9.63 -12.99 5.83
CA PRO A 283 10.23 -12.73 7.12
C PRO A 283 10.41 -11.23 7.28
N LYS A 284 9.89 -10.68 8.36
CA LYS A 284 10.30 -9.34 8.76
C LYS A 284 11.80 -9.41 8.94
N ILE A 285 12.56 -8.85 8.01
CA ILE A 285 14.00 -8.73 8.18
C ILE A 285 14.19 -7.79 9.35
N ILE A 286 14.23 -8.36 10.56
CA ILE A 286 14.83 -7.69 11.70
C ILE A 286 16.35 -7.78 11.43
N GLN A 287 16.82 -6.98 10.46
CA GLN A 287 18.23 -6.66 10.52
C GLN A 287 18.45 -6.02 11.89
N PRO A 288 19.55 -6.32 12.57
CA PRO A 288 20.00 -5.44 13.63
C PRO A 288 20.36 -4.12 12.93
N ILE A 289 19.33 -3.31 12.69
CA ILE A 289 19.48 -1.97 12.16
C ILE A 289 20.24 -1.25 13.25
N ASP A 290 21.43 -0.74 12.90
CA ASP A 290 22.09 0.26 13.73
C ASP A 290 20.99 1.25 14.16
N PRO A 291 20.68 1.38 15.45
CA PRO A 291 19.58 2.21 15.92
C PRO A 291 19.63 3.63 15.35
N SER A 292 20.81 4.10 14.94
CA SER A 292 21.02 5.41 14.31
C SER A 292 20.60 5.47 12.83
N SER A 293 20.45 4.34 12.12
CA SER A 293 20.17 4.32 10.68
C SER A 293 18.67 4.25 10.33
N LEU A 294 17.82 3.73 11.23
CA LEU A 294 16.39 3.52 10.95
C LEU A 294 15.64 4.81 10.62
N TYR A 295 15.99 5.89 11.31
CA TYR A 295 15.37 7.19 11.12
C TYR A 295 16.15 8.14 10.21
N SER A 296 17.33 7.70 9.69
CA SER A 296 18.20 8.55 8.86
C SER A 296 17.55 9.01 7.57
N GLU A 297 16.66 8.22 6.98
CA GLU A 297 15.90 8.59 5.77
C GLU A 297 14.88 9.73 6.01
N PHE A 298 14.43 9.91 7.25
CA PHE A 298 13.50 10.97 7.63
C PHE A 298 14.22 12.25 8.08
N LEU A 299 15.49 12.18 8.45
CA LEU A 299 16.19 13.25 9.13
C LEU A 299 17.26 13.94 8.28
N PRO A 300 17.43 15.28 8.41
CA PRO A 300 16.64 16.18 9.24
C PRO A 300 15.29 16.50 8.59
N LEU A 301 14.18 16.41 9.34
CA LEU A 301 12.85 16.75 8.85
C LEU A 301 12.49 18.20 9.24
N ASN A 302 12.32 19.06 8.24
CA ASN A 302 11.99 20.46 8.45
C ASN A 302 10.50 20.72 8.20
N LEU A 303 9.81 21.22 9.20
CA LEU A 303 8.37 21.48 9.19
C LEU A 303 8.12 22.97 9.24
N TYR A 304 7.56 23.52 8.16
CA TYR A 304 7.50 24.96 7.96
C TYR A 304 6.19 25.58 8.42
N PHE A 305 6.27 26.85 8.83
CA PHE A 305 5.14 27.65 9.32
C PHE A 305 5.04 28.95 8.53
N ASP A 306 3.83 29.47 8.45
CA ASP A 306 3.60 30.81 7.91
C ASP A 306 4.19 31.90 8.83
N ASN A 307 4.21 33.14 8.32
CA ASN A 307 4.66 34.28 9.12
C ASN A 307 3.74 34.46 10.35
N ASP A 308 4.34 34.72 11.52
CA ASP A 308 3.66 34.88 12.82
C ASP A 308 2.62 33.78 13.14
N SER A 309 2.86 32.57 12.65
CA SER A 309 1.95 31.42 12.87
C SER A 309 2.69 30.29 13.60
N PRO A 310 1.96 29.60 14.56
CA PRO A 310 0.69 30.01 15.15
C PRO A 310 0.80 31.32 15.90
N ASP A 311 -0.28 32.10 15.94
CA ASP A 311 -0.35 33.32 16.76
C ASP A 311 -0.19 33.00 18.24
N ILE A 312 0.72 33.68 18.92
CA ILE A 312 1.14 33.34 20.30
C ILE A 312 -0.03 33.54 21.29
N ASP A 313 -0.73 34.66 21.19
CA ASP A 313 -1.81 34.99 22.11
C ASP A 313 -2.98 34.02 21.94
N SER A 314 -3.39 33.76 20.68
CA SER A 314 -4.46 32.83 20.38
C SER A 314 -4.10 31.39 20.75
N PHE A 315 -2.85 30.98 20.59
CA PHE A 315 -2.39 29.63 20.93
C PHE A 315 -2.52 29.30 22.42
N ASN A 316 -2.32 30.26 23.29
CA ASN A 316 -2.45 30.09 24.74
C ASN A 316 -3.91 29.82 25.17
N PHE A 317 -4.90 30.28 24.40
CA PHE A 317 -6.33 30.04 24.64
C PHE A 317 -6.91 28.89 23.86
N SER A 318 -6.44 28.67 22.63
CA SER A 318 -6.89 27.62 21.70
C SER A 318 -5.70 27.07 20.91
N PRO A 319 -5.01 26.04 21.44
CA PRO A 319 -3.84 25.48 20.79
C PRO A 319 -4.16 24.92 19.40
N VAL A 320 -3.46 25.40 18.37
CA VAL A 320 -3.56 24.95 16.99
C VAL A 320 -2.51 23.88 16.75
N ASN A 321 -2.91 22.70 16.27
CA ASN A 321 -1.96 21.64 15.93
C ASN A 321 -1.27 21.90 14.57
N TYR A 322 -0.16 21.21 14.32
CA TYR A 322 0.65 21.45 13.12
C TYR A 322 -0.12 21.15 11.80
N LYS A 323 -1.03 20.20 11.78
CA LYS A 323 -1.85 19.92 10.59
C LYS A 323 -2.71 21.12 10.18
N GLU A 324 -3.30 21.82 11.16
CA GLU A 324 -4.08 23.03 10.90
C GLU A 324 -3.18 24.16 10.41
N SER A 325 -2.02 24.35 11.07
CA SER A 325 -1.01 25.33 10.62
C SER A 325 -0.55 25.05 9.19
N TYR A 326 -0.28 23.79 8.84
CA TYR A 326 0.07 23.36 7.51
C TYR A 326 -1.03 23.67 6.48
N ILE A 327 -2.30 23.29 6.78
CA ILE A 327 -3.43 23.54 5.87
C ILE A 327 -3.62 25.03 5.63
N ASN A 328 -3.55 25.84 6.67
CA ASN A 328 -3.73 27.28 6.56
C ASN A 328 -2.58 27.94 5.80
N TYR A 329 -1.35 27.46 5.97
CA TYR A 329 -0.21 27.93 5.19
C TYR A 329 -0.32 27.50 3.71
N PHE A 330 -0.71 26.26 3.44
CA PHE A 330 -0.85 25.76 2.08
C PHE A 330 -1.92 26.51 1.27
N LYS A 331 -3.01 26.99 1.91
CA LYS A 331 -4.02 27.86 1.27
C LYS A 331 -3.47 29.17 0.73
N LYS A 332 -2.30 29.62 1.20
CA LYS A 332 -1.65 30.88 0.77
C LYS A 332 -0.67 30.68 -0.39
N VAL A 333 -0.64 29.51 -1.02
CA VAL A 333 0.30 29.20 -2.11
C VAL A 333 0.29 30.23 -3.23
N ASP A 334 -0.88 30.71 -3.66
CA ASP A 334 -0.99 31.72 -4.73
C ASP A 334 -0.42 33.07 -4.31
N GLU A 335 -0.68 33.50 -3.07
CA GLU A 335 -0.13 34.74 -2.51
C GLU A 335 1.42 34.74 -2.52
N TYR A 336 2.03 33.63 -2.06
CA TYR A 336 3.45 33.47 -2.02
C TYR A 336 4.07 33.27 -3.40
N SER A 337 3.40 32.54 -4.30
CA SER A 337 3.85 32.28 -5.67
C SER A 337 3.83 33.52 -6.54
N ASN A 338 2.87 34.43 -6.33
CA ASN A 338 2.83 35.73 -6.98
C ASN A 338 4.04 36.62 -6.64
N TYR A 339 4.67 36.42 -5.48
CA TYR A 339 5.92 37.12 -5.13
C TYR A 339 7.14 36.54 -5.83
N SER A 340 7.24 35.22 -5.95
CA SER A 340 8.33 34.51 -6.60
C SER A 340 7.93 33.10 -7.04
N SER A 341 8.29 32.71 -8.27
CA SER A 341 8.09 31.34 -8.78
C SER A 341 8.82 30.26 -7.96
N LYS A 342 9.90 30.61 -7.26
CA LYS A 342 10.60 29.71 -6.35
C LYS A 342 9.73 29.28 -5.17
N ASN A 343 8.78 30.12 -4.76
CA ASN A 343 7.89 29.82 -3.67
C ASN A 343 6.89 28.72 -4.05
N SER A 344 6.45 28.64 -5.31
CA SER A 344 5.58 27.54 -5.77
C SER A 344 6.25 26.17 -5.60
N LEU A 345 7.53 26.05 -5.98
CA LEU A 345 8.32 24.82 -5.77
C LEU A 345 8.48 24.49 -4.28
N PHE A 346 8.69 25.50 -3.44
CA PHE A 346 8.75 25.30 -1.98
C PHE A 346 7.46 24.67 -1.43
N PHE A 347 6.28 25.14 -1.88
CA PHE A 347 5.00 24.61 -1.39
C PHE A 347 4.78 23.14 -1.80
N GLU A 348 5.12 22.76 -3.02
CA GLU A 348 4.97 21.37 -3.51
C GLU A 348 6.05 20.44 -2.96
N ASP A 349 7.32 20.82 -3.09
CA ASP A 349 8.44 19.92 -2.76
C ASP A 349 8.75 19.88 -1.26
N SER A 350 8.80 21.07 -0.61
CA SER A 350 9.23 21.17 0.78
C SER A 350 8.07 21.13 1.76
N LEU A 351 7.06 21.98 1.62
CA LEU A 351 5.97 22.07 2.59
C LEU A 351 5.11 20.80 2.56
N LYS A 352 4.62 20.40 1.38
CA LYS A 352 3.78 19.22 1.18
C LYS A 352 4.59 17.92 1.32
N GLY A 353 5.78 17.87 0.71
CA GLY A 353 6.67 16.71 0.78
C GLY A 353 7.05 16.36 2.21
N ASN A 354 7.45 17.35 3.02
CA ASN A 354 7.84 17.13 4.41
C ASN A 354 6.65 16.81 5.33
N PHE A 355 5.46 17.34 5.04
CA PHE A 355 4.24 16.93 5.76
C PHE A 355 3.90 15.45 5.52
N ASN A 356 4.05 14.97 4.28
CA ASN A 356 3.87 13.54 3.96
C ASN A 356 4.95 12.66 4.63
N GLN A 357 6.20 13.14 4.67
CA GLN A 357 7.28 12.45 5.37
C GLN A 357 7.03 12.39 6.89
N LEU A 358 6.49 13.46 7.49
CA LEU A 358 6.08 13.47 8.90
C LEU A 358 5.07 12.37 9.19
N ASN A 359 4.04 12.23 8.36
CA ASN A 359 3.02 11.20 8.56
C ASN A 359 3.60 9.78 8.49
N LYS A 360 4.55 9.53 7.59
CA LYS A 360 5.26 8.24 7.53
C LYS A 360 6.13 8.02 8.78
N LEU A 361 6.82 9.05 9.23
CA LEU A 361 7.61 9.00 10.46
C LEU A 361 6.73 8.65 11.68
N LEU A 362 5.55 9.27 11.82
CA LEU A 362 4.64 9.00 12.93
C LEU A 362 4.14 7.55 12.95
N LEU A 363 3.89 6.97 11.80
CA LEU A 363 3.55 5.54 11.67
C LEU A 363 4.70 4.63 12.09
N GLN A 364 5.95 4.96 11.69
CA GLN A 364 7.12 4.20 12.09
C GLN A 364 7.39 4.30 13.60
N LEU A 365 7.24 5.49 14.19
CA LEU A 365 7.35 5.68 15.63
C LEU A 365 6.34 4.82 16.39
N HIS A 366 5.08 4.80 15.94
CA HIS A 366 4.04 3.97 16.55
C HIS A 366 4.41 2.49 16.52
N HIS A 367 4.81 1.98 15.36
CA HIS A 367 5.22 0.58 15.20
C HIS A 367 6.36 0.20 16.18
N ASP A 368 7.36 1.06 16.34
CA ASP A 368 8.48 0.80 17.23
C ASP A 368 8.07 0.85 18.71
N LEU A 369 7.22 1.79 19.08
CA LEU A 369 6.70 1.92 20.46
C LEU A 369 5.82 0.71 20.82
N GLU A 370 4.94 0.26 19.94
CA GLU A 370 4.17 -0.99 20.14
C GLU A 370 5.07 -2.22 20.24
N SER A 371 6.21 -2.22 19.55
CA SER A 371 7.23 -3.28 19.64
C SER A 371 8.06 -3.23 20.94
N GLY A 372 7.73 -2.32 21.86
CA GLY A 372 8.36 -2.19 23.18
C GLY A 372 9.67 -1.41 23.18
N TYR A 373 9.96 -0.62 22.14
CA TYR A 373 11.11 0.27 22.12
C TYR A 373 10.77 1.59 22.82
N PHE A 374 11.80 2.19 23.45
CA PHE A 374 11.75 3.57 23.93
C PHE A 374 12.33 4.50 22.87
N ILE A 375 11.78 5.69 22.73
CA ILE A 375 12.18 6.65 21.70
C ILE A 375 12.39 8.04 22.32
N ASP A 376 13.55 8.62 22.02
CA ASP A 376 13.88 10.00 22.34
C ASP A 376 14.01 10.83 21.06
N ILE A 377 13.19 11.88 20.92
CA ILE A 377 13.19 12.77 19.77
C ILE A 377 13.77 14.12 20.16
N LYS A 378 14.71 14.65 19.38
CA LYS A 378 15.25 16.01 19.54
C LYS A 378 14.67 16.95 18.48
N ILE A 379 13.96 17.99 18.93
CA ILE A 379 13.28 18.97 18.09
C ILE A 379 13.86 20.36 18.37
N LYS A 380 14.10 21.14 17.29
CA LYS A 380 14.49 22.56 17.39
C LYS A 380 13.49 23.44 16.65
N GLY A 381 13.10 24.53 17.29
CA GLY A 381 12.24 25.55 16.69
C GLY A 381 13.01 26.80 16.28
N TYR A 382 12.62 27.38 15.14
CA TYR A 382 13.23 28.57 14.57
C TYR A 382 12.18 29.58 14.12
N SER A 383 12.54 30.87 14.13
CA SER A 383 11.76 31.99 13.59
C SER A 383 12.62 32.85 12.66
N SER A 384 11.99 33.71 11.86
CA SER A 384 12.68 34.69 11.04
C SER A 384 13.05 35.92 11.87
N GLN A 385 14.06 36.68 11.44
CA GLN A 385 14.59 37.87 12.12
C GLN A 385 13.71 39.13 11.94
N LEU A 386 12.39 39.00 11.93
CA LEU A 386 11.49 40.15 11.73
C LEU A 386 11.04 40.84 13.04
N ALA A 387 11.15 40.16 14.18
CA ALA A 387 10.73 40.64 15.49
C ALA A 387 11.89 40.62 16.50
N ASP A 388 11.65 41.06 17.72
CA ASP A 388 12.66 41.02 18.78
C ASP A 388 12.95 39.56 19.22
N SER A 389 14.11 39.39 19.87
CA SER A 389 14.61 38.06 20.26
C SER A 389 13.69 37.33 21.22
N THR A 390 13.01 38.04 22.15
CA THR A 390 12.09 37.42 23.13
C THR A 390 10.88 36.86 22.42
N TYR A 391 10.24 37.63 21.56
CA TYR A 391 9.13 37.20 20.73
C TYR A 391 9.49 35.99 19.86
N ASN A 392 10.66 36.05 19.23
CA ASN A 392 11.15 34.98 18.37
C ASN A 392 11.39 33.66 19.10
N ILE A 393 11.87 33.70 20.35
CA ILE A 393 12.01 32.51 21.20
C ILE A 393 10.64 31.95 21.53
N GLU A 394 9.68 32.78 21.92
CA GLU A 394 8.34 32.38 22.27
C GLU A 394 7.60 31.78 21.06
N LEU A 395 7.66 32.41 19.90
CA LEU A 395 7.09 31.90 18.66
C LEU A 395 7.69 30.54 18.28
N SER A 396 9.00 30.36 18.45
CA SER A 396 9.63 29.07 18.20
C SER A 396 9.17 27.98 19.17
N SER A 397 8.90 28.31 20.42
CA SER A 397 8.32 27.41 21.42
C SER A 397 6.88 27.01 21.07
N VAL A 398 6.04 27.97 20.69
CA VAL A 398 4.65 27.72 20.26
C VAL A 398 4.61 26.81 19.03
N ARG A 399 5.52 26.97 18.05
CA ARG A 399 5.65 26.09 16.90
C ARG A 399 6.00 24.66 17.29
N ILE A 400 6.91 24.47 18.23
CA ILE A 400 7.26 23.15 18.76
C ILE A 400 6.02 22.51 19.42
N LYS A 401 5.31 23.25 20.27
CA LYS A 401 4.10 22.76 20.94
C LYS A 401 2.99 22.39 19.94
N SER A 402 2.84 23.16 18.87
CA SER A 402 1.92 22.87 17.78
C SER A 402 2.25 21.53 17.10
N LEU A 403 3.54 21.25 16.87
CA LEU A 403 3.99 19.97 16.32
C LEU A 403 3.75 18.82 17.29
N ILE A 404 4.07 18.97 18.58
CA ILE A 404 3.81 17.97 19.61
C ILE A 404 2.31 17.68 19.72
N SER A 405 1.47 18.70 19.68
CA SER A 405 0.01 18.53 19.67
C SER A 405 -0.44 17.69 18.48
N TYR A 406 0.18 17.84 17.30
CA TYR A 406 -0.11 16.99 16.16
C TYR A 406 0.35 15.55 16.39
N PHE A 407 1.53 15.31 16.94
CA PHE A 407 2.00 13.96 17.29
C PHE A 407 1.00 13.25 18.20
N LEU A 408 0.56 13.96 19.26
CA LEU A 408 -0.34 13.39 20.26
C LEU A 408 -1.80 13.22 19.77
N SER A 409 -2.21 13.92 18.71
CA SER A 409 -3.56 13.83 18.13
C SER A 409 -3.62 12.98 16.85
N PHE A 410 -2.48 12.56 16.30
CA PHE A 410 -2.41 11.82 15.05
C PHE A 410 -3.16 10.48 15.16
N GLN A 411 -4.01 10.17 14.16
CA GLN A 411 -4.82 8.94 14.09
C GLN A 411 -5.50 8.58 15.43
N ASN A 412 -6.31 9.50 15.96
CA ASN A 412 -7.02 9.36 17.23
C ASN A 412 -6.10 9.24 18.47
N GLY A 413 -4.89 9.76 18.39
CA GLY A 413 -4.00 9.90 19.56
C GLY A 413 -3.23 8.64 19.93
N PHE A 414 -2.95 7.75 18.97
CA PHE A 414 -2.25 6.50 19.26
C PHE A 414 -0.83 6.67 19.84
N LEU A 415 -0.16 7.81 19.62
CA LEU A 415 1.13 8.11 20.27
C LEU A 415 1.01 8.70 21.68
N ALA A 416 -0.18 9.19 22.05
CA ALA A 416 -0.37 9.93 23.32
C ALA A 416 -0.07 9.07 24.55
N GLN A 417 -0.52 7.81 24.58
CA GLN A 417 -0.26 6.91 25.69
C GLN A 417 1.24 6.72 25.92
N PHE A 418 2.01 6.44 24.87
CA PHE A 418 3.46 6.23 24.95
C PHE A 418 4.21 7.49 25.44
N TYR A 419 3.71 8.67 25.08
CA TYR A 419 4.25 9.95 25.56
C TYR A 419 3.98 10.13 27.07
N TYR A 420 2.77 9.87 27.54
CA TYR A 420 2.43 9.98 28.96
C TYR A 420 3.08 8.90 29.82
N ASP A 421 3.34 7.71 29.25
CA ASP A 421 4.04 6.61 29.90
C ASP A 421 5.58 6.76 29.87
N ASN A 422 6.11 7.87 29.35
CA ASN A 422 7.54 8.16 29.18
C ASN A 422 8.29 7.16 28.26
N GLN A 423 7.59 6.39 27.44
CA GLN A 423 8.19 5.54 26.43
C GLN A 423 8.56 6.34 25.16
N LEU A 424 7.83 7.44 24.89
CA LEU A 424 8.16 8.45 23.90
C LEU A 424 8.55 9.75 24.61
N LYS A 425 9.78 10.21 24.42
CA LYS A 425 10.26 11.50 24.96
C LYS A 425 10.55 12.48 23.84
N ILE A 426 10.19 13.73 24.04
CA ILE A 426 10.44 14.81 23.09
C ILE A 426 11.26 15.90 23.79
N ASN A 427 12.48 16.10 23.30
CA ASN A 427 13.42 17.10 23.82
C ASN A 427 13.31 18.38 23.00
N GLU A 428 12.71 19.42 23.58
CA GLU A 428 12.40 20.69 22.94
C GLU A 428 13.56 21.68 23.09
N VAL A 429 13.94 22.34 22.00
CA VAL A 429 14.96 23.40 22.00
C VAL A 429 14.45 24.58 21.17
N PRO A 430 13.75 25.55 21.79
CA PRO A 430 13.38 26.80 21.11
C PRO A 430 14.63 27.70 20.98
N LEU A 431 14.98 28.03 19.74
CA LEU A 431 16.18 28.80 19.43
C LEU A 431 15.87 30.27 19.05
N GLY A 432 14.59 30.57 18.71
CA GLY A 432 14.24 31.87 18.17
C GLY A 432 14.85 32.06 16.76
N GLU A 433 15.79 33.00 16.63
CA GLU A 433 16.41 33.29 15.34
C GLU A 433 17.32 32.15 14.86
N SER A 434 17.26 31.85 13.55
CA SER A 434 18.21 30.91 12.95
C SER A 434 19.61 31.58 12.90
N GLN A 435 20.67 30.81 13.11
CA GLN A 435 22.06 31.27 13.04
C GLN A 435 22.51 31.62 11.62
N ILE A 436 21.67 31.47 10.61
CA ILE A 436 21.95 31.90 9.25
C ILE A 436 21.86 33.43 9.23
N LYS A 437 23.00 34.09 9.15
CA LYS A 437 23.12 35.55 9.04
C LYS A 437 22.49 36.04 7.73
N SER A 438 21.19 36.13 7.64
CA SER A 438 20.53 36.98 6.66
C SER A 438 20.65 38.43 7.15
N GLN A 439 21.13 39.34 6.31
CA GLN A 439 21.15 40.76 6.71
C GLN A 439 19.71 41.22 6.98
N PRO A 440 19.49 42.02 8.05
CA PRO A 440 18.18 42.59 8.34
C PRO A 440 17.68 43.33 7.09
N THR A 441 16.55 42.93 6.56
CA THR A 441 15.97 43.59 5.37
C THR A 441 14.95 44.62 5.86
N GLN A 442 15.16 45.88 5.42
CA GLN A 442 14.16 46.95 5.61
C GLN A 442 12.89 46.75 4.74
N ASN A 443 12.92 45.81 3.83
CA ASN A 443 11.77 45.49 2.98
C ASN A 443 10.89 44.42 3.63
N ILE A 444 9.77 44.86 4.21
CA ILE A 444 8.79 43.99 4.89
C ILE A 444 8.30 42.86 3.99
N LYS A 445 8.00 43.13 2.69
CA LYS A 445 7.55 42.11 1.75
C LYS A 445 8.62 41.02 1.53
N LYS A 446 9.88 41.39 1.45
CA LYS A 446 10.99 40.43 1.35
C LYS A 446 11.14 39.64 2.65
N GLY A 447 10.86 40.22 3.79
CA GLY A 447 10.90 39.55 5.09
C GLY A 447 9.75 38.53 5.25
N ILE A 448 8.60 38.75 4.63
CA ILE A 448 7.44 37.84 4.69
C ILE A 448 7.53 36.78 3.59
N TYR A 449 7.71 37.18 2.32
CA TYR A 449 7.58 36.31 1.14
C TYR A 449 8.92 35.86 0.55
N GLY A 450 10.04 36.36 1.06
CA GLY A 450 11.37 35.95 0.59
C GLY A 450 11.67 34.50 0.98
N ILE A 451 12.27 33.74 0.07
CA ILE A 451 12.55 32.31 0.29
C ILE A 451 13.42 32.06 1.52
N ASP A 452 14.40 32.93 1.79
CA ASP A 452 15.26 32.81 2.98
C ASP A 452 14.48 32.96 4.29
N ALA A 453 13.50 33.87 4.33
CA ALA A 453 12.62 34.04 5.50
C ALA A 453 11.69 32.84 5.66
N ILE A 454 11.14 32.31 4.55
CA ILE A 454 10.30 31.11 4.54
C ILE A 454 11.06 29.91 5.12
N LEU A 455 12.30 29.67 4.66
CA LEU A 455 13.12 28.54 5.09
C LEU A 455 13.58 28.63 6.55
N ASN A 456 13.53 29.82 7.16
CA ASN A 456 13.88 30.04 8.56
C ASN A 456 12.69 29.86 9.52
N ARG A 457 11.45 29.85 9.04
CA ARG A 457 10.23 29.67 9.86
C ARG A 457 9.87 28.19 9.95
N LYS A 458 10.59 27.46 10.78
CA LYS A 458 10.45 26.00 10.85
C LYS A 458 10.65 25.41 12.23
N VAL A 459 10.19 24.19 12.37
CA VAL A 459 10.60 23.24 13.40
C VAL A 459 11.35 22.11 12.71
N SER A 460 12.52 21.74 13.23
CA SER A 460 13.32 20.64 12.68
C SER A 460 13.39 19.49 13.65
N VAL A 461 12.98 18.29 13.21
CA VAL A 461 13.29 17.04 13.89
C VAL A 461 14.70 16.65 13.46
N LEU A 462 15.64 16.62 14.40
CA LEU A 462 17.07 16.51 14.11
C LEU A 462 17.64 15.14 14.41
N LYS A 463 17.10 14.47 15.42
CA LYS A 463 17.62 13.19 15.92
C LYS A 463 16.48 12.39 16.53
N ILE A 464 16.50 11.10 16.30
CA ILE A 464 15.63 10.13 16.94
C ILE A 464 16.51 8.98 17.40
N ASP A 465 16.55 8.79 18.72
CA ASP A 465 17.23 7.67 19.35
C ASP A 465 16.21 6.61 19.76
N ARG A 466 16.48 5.35 19.43
CA ARG A 466 15.66 4.18 19.73
C ARG A 466 16.46 3.21 20.58
N TYR A 467 15.89 2.72 21.68
CA TYR A 467 16.52 1.78 22.58
C TYR A 467 15.48 0.85 23.23
N LYS A 468 15.95 -0.28 23.78
CA LYS A 468 15.13 -1.21 24.57
C LYS A 468 15.40 -1.04 26.05
#